data_45b65147847c28faa373a11bddf400e3
#
_entry.id   45b65147847c28faa373a11bddf400e3
#
_cell.length_a   1.000
_cell.length_b   1.000
_cell.length_c   1.000
_cell.angle_alpha   90.00
_cell.angle_beta   90.00
_cell.angle_gamma   90.00
#
_symmetry.space_group_name_H-M   'P 1'
#
loop_
_entity.id
_entity.type
_entity.pdbx_description
1 polymer ?
#
loop_
_entity_poly.entity_id
_entity_poly.type
_entity_poly.pdbx_seq_one_letter_code
_entity_poly.pdbx_strand_id
1 'polypeptide(L)'
;LKPSPFSRTSARLLLALSLAFAAACSDDDDGNNTPDAGTNTDAGTQTSLYAFVAQVSTDTASTSYVVLTDKLDPNTPLSLTNATEINGRALGSGIPKSGAIFVSSSAGGTVTRYNVTARNTLEKAGEVSFTGKAVTTIGEYQNQFQFVSDTKAYYFDGRNSQIIIWNPKDMTLTNSISLPDMTLSGSTTTFASNPLRVGTKVLMPLGWRAGAAVTKKAGIIVVDTANDSAVVVTDDRCGYVRDGIVGTDGKVYLATEAYGAAEKRVSGSNSSVPTPCLLKFDPATNTYDPTFFKELGTLTNGGATGSLLAGPNGTGYLRVLDETAYAVQPDTVARTLASAVAWKWWKIDPAAGTNATLVDTLPASTGSSFLYQADGRTVFSEFTNEGKTTNYRELTDLSGKLVATHQGLSFSFLQVR
;
A
#
# COMPACT_ATOMS: atom_id res chain seq x y z
N LEU A 1 -0.14 -30.06 40.52
CA LEU A 1 0.40 -29.85 39.18
C LEU A 1 0.11 -28.37 38.80
N LYS A 2 1.13 -27.52 38.91
CA LYS A 2 1.08 -26.14 38.50
C LYS A 2 1.26 -26.04 37.00
N PRO A 3 0.49 -25.22 36.26
CA PRO A 3 0.79 -24.94 34.87
C PRO A 3 1.94 -23.95 34.74
N SER A 4 2.86 -24.25 33.87
CA SER A 4 3.99 -23.43 33.42
C SER A 4 3.47 -22.16 32.70
N PRO A 5 4.09 -21.00 32.86
CA PRO A 5 3.72 -19.83 32.11
C PRO A 5 4.17 -19.94 30.65
N PHE A 6 3.23 -20.03 29.73
CA PHE A 6 3.47 -19.86 28.31
C PHE A 6 3.99 -18.44 28.07
N SER A 7 5.22 -18.32 27.65
CA SER A 7 5.79 -17.14 27.04
C SER A 7 4.95 -16.78 25.81
N ARG A 8 4.12 -15.76 25.92
CA ARG A 8 3.43 -15.14 24.78
C ARG A 8 4.46 -14.30 24.01
N THR A 9 5.18 -14.93 23.13
CA THR A 9 5.87 -14.21 22.05
C THR A 9 4.79 -13.65 21.15
N SER A 10 4.44 -12.39 21.38
CA SER A 10 3.51 -11.65 20.52
C SER A 10 4.19 -11.46 19.16
N ALA A 11 3.92 -12.37 18.21
CA ALA A 11 4.19 -12.12 16.81
C ALA A 11 3.32 -10.95 16.37
N ARG A 12 3.89 -9.75 16.40
CA ARG A 12 3.22 -8.52 15.99
C ARG A 12 3.10 -8.50 14.47
N LEU A 13 1.89 -8.26 14.06
CA LEU A 13 1.39 -8.21 12.72
C LEU A 13 2.08 -7.09 11.92
N LEU A 14 2.97 -7.43 11.02
CA LEU A 14 3.33 -6.58 9.90
C LEU A 14 2.24 -6.77 8.84
N LEU A 15 1.39 -5.80 8.69
CA LEU A 15 0.38 -5.78 7.65
C LEU A 15 0.72 -4.67 6.66
N ALA A 16 0.76 -5.03 5.42
CA ALA A 16 1.29 -4.27 4.32
C ALA A 16 0.30 -3.30 3.67
N LEU A 17 0.79 -2.15 3.25
CA LEU A 17 0.03 -1.03 2.69
C LEU A 17 0.81 -0.14 1.72
N SER A 18 0.15 0.40 0.72
CA SER A 18 0.75 1.44 -0.14
C SER A 18 -0.24 2.21 -1.02
N LEU A 19 0.22 3.32 -1.53
CA LEU A 19 -0.48 4.21 -2.45
C LEU A 19 0.15 4.18 -3.84
N ALA A 20 -0.68 4.13 -4.86
CA ALA A 20 -0.29 4.47 -6.22
C ALA A 20 -0.96 5.79 -6.61
N PHE A 21 -0.19 6.72 -7.11
CA PHE A 21 -0.68 7.93 -7.75
C PHE A 21 -0.33 7.89 -9.22
N ALA A 22 -1.31 8.03 -10.07
CA ALA A 22 -1.10 8.37 -11.47
C ALA A 22 -1.33 9.89 -11.61
N ALA A 23 -0.30 10.61 -12.03
CA ALA A 23 -0.44 11.98 -12.47
C ALA A 23 -0.92 11.95 -13.91
N ALA A 24 -2.12 12.48 -14.16
CA ALA A 24 -2.54 12.86 -15.50
C ALA A 24 -2.41 14.38 -15.59
N CYS A 25 -1.45 14.85 -16.37
CA CYS A 25 -1.44 16.21 -16.91
C CYS A 25 -1.55 16.07 -18.42
N SER A 26 -2.63 16.55 -18.98
CA SER A 26 -2.71 16.97 -20.37
C SER A 26 -3.02 18.46 -20.33
N ASP A 27 -2.08 19.28 -20.75
CA ASP A 27 -2.31 20.67 -21.10
C ASP A 27 -2.28 20.79 -22.62
N ASP A 28 -3.45 21.04 -23.19
CA ASP A 28 -3.56 21.72 -24.48
C ASP A 28 -4.20 23.07 -24.17
N ASP A 29 -3.45 24.13 -24.32
CA ASP A 29 -4.02 25.47 -24.39
C ASP A 29 -3.24 26.37 -25.36
N ASP A 30 -3.84 26.55 -26.54
CA ASP A 30 -3.48 27.58 -27.49
C ASP A 30 -4.21 28.90 -27.13
N GLY A 31 -3.49 29.92 -26.76
CA GLY A 31 -4.09 31.23 -26.48
C GLY A 31 -3.09 32.36 -26.28
N ASN A 32 -2.66 32.91 -27.39
CA ASN A 32 -1.83 34.13 -27.51
C ASN A 32 -2.41 35.34 -26.78
N ASN A 33 -1.64 35.95 -25.85
CA ASN A 33 -1.61 37.42 -25.60
C ASN A 33 -0.38 37.83 -24.78
N THR A 34 0.42 38.70 -25.33
CA THR A 34 1.58 39.41 -24.75
C THR A 34 1.16 40.77 -24.16
N PRO A 35 2.07 41.52 -23.49
CA PRO A 35 2.61 41.31 -22.15
C PRO A 35 2.30 42.51 -21.24
N ASP A 36 2.25 42.31 -19.96
CA ASP A 36 2.44 43.39 -19.03
C ASP A 36 3.56 43.11 -18.05
N ALA A 37 4.53 43.98 -17.99
CA ALA A 37 5.73 43.89 -17.19
C ALA A 37 5.39 44.16 -15.71
N GLY A 38 4.97 43.13 -15.00
CA GLY A 38 4.83 43.15 -13.56
C GLY A 38 6.04 42.48 -12.92
N THR A 39 6.72 43.22 -12.07
CA THR A 39 7.88 42.86 -11.25
C THR A 39 7.90 41.40 -10.78
N ASN A 40 8.92 40.67 -11.22
CA ASN A 40 9.32 39.38 -10.63
C ASN A 40 9.59 39.56 -9.13
N THR A 41 8.62 39.24 -8.30
CA THR A 41 8.90 38.82 -6.96
C THR A 41 9.45 37.38 -7.08
N ASP A 42 10.68 37.17 -6.67
CA ASP A 42 11.33 35.86 -6.55
C ASP A 42 10.32 34.81 -6.06
N ALA A 43 9.83 34.00 -6.97
CA ALA A 43 9.28 32.69 -6.61
C ALA A 43 10.48 31.84 -6.17
N GLY A 44 10.91 32.05 -4.93
CA GLY A 44 11.91 31.18 -4.30
C GLY A 44 11.49 29.74 -4.58
N THR A 45 12.38 28.98 -5.18
CA THR A 45 12.19 27.53 -5.43
C THR A 45 11.74 26.89 -4.13
N GLN A 46 10.45 26.64 -4.03
CA GLN A 46 9.87 26.05 -2.83
C GLN A 46 10.44 24.65 -2.71
N THR A 47 11.30 24.41 -1.71
CA THR A 47 11.95 23.13 -1.49
C THR A 47 10.90 22.06 -1.22
N SER A 48 11.08 20.89 -1.81
CA SER A 48 10.22 19.72 -1.54
C SER A 48 10.15 19.47 -0.03
N LEU A 49 8.98 19.12 0.47
CA LEU A 49 8.76 18.76 1.86
C LEU A 49 8.05 17.42 1.94
N TYR A 50 8.55 16.53 2.77
CA TYR A 50 8.06 15.18 2.94
C TYR A 50 7.53 14.97 4.35
N ALA A 51 6.45 14.18 4.47
CA ALA A 51 5.87 13.73 5.72
C ALA A 51 5.99 12.22 5.85
N PHE A 52 6.45 11.77 7.01
CA PHE A 52 6.52 10.37 7.43
C PHE A 52 5.69 10.19 8.69
N VAL A 53 5.12 8.99 8.87
CA VAL A 53 4.49 8.65 10.14
C VAL A 53 5.18 7.42 10.71
N ALA A 54 5.99 7.64 11.74
CA ALA A 54 6.72 6.60 12.44
C ALA A 54 5.88 6.03 13.59
N GLN A 55 5.62 4.72 13.58
CA GLN A 55 4.95 4.02 14.68
C GLN A 55 6.00 3.40 15.60
N VAL A 56 6.08 3.88 16.82
CA VAL A 56 6.98 3.36 17.85
C VAL A 56 6.13 2.59 18.86
N SER A 57 6.41 1.31 19.00
CA SER A 57 5.69 0.44 19.93
C SER A 57 6.61 -0.06 21.02
N THR A 58 6.13 0.01 22.25
CA THR A 58 6.68 -0.69 23.41
C THR A 58 5.81 -1.91 23.73
N ASP A 59 6.15 -2.64 24.78
CA ASP A 59 5.36 -3.81 25.21
C ASP A 59 3.96 -3.44 25.68
N THR A 60 3.74 -2.20 26.10
CA THR A 60 2.48 -1.73 26.73
C THR A 60 1.75 -0.66 25.93
N ALA A 61 2.42 0.05 25.02
CA ALA A 61 1.85 1.20 24.34
C ALA A 61 2.37 1.30 22.90
N SER A 62 1.61 1.99 22.06
CA SER A 62 2.04 2.41 20.73
C SER A 62 1.78 3.91 20.59
N THR A 63 2.79 4.63 20.15
CA THR A 63 2.71 6.06 19.83
C THR A 63 3.23 6.26 18.43
N SER A 64 2.63 7.17 17.71
CA SER A 64 3.09 7.52 16.36
C SER A 64 3.55 8.96 16.31
N TYR A 65 4.47 9.25 15.42
CA TYR A 65 5.10 10.55 15.24
C TYR A 65 5.02 10.97 13.79
N VAL A 66 4.40 12.13 13.52
CA VAL A 66 4.42 12.73 12.18
C VAL A 66 5.65 13.60 12.05
N VAL A 67 6.58 13.18 11.19
CA VAL A 67 7.86 13.86 10.94
C VAL A 67 7.78 14.59 9.63
N LEU A 68 8.19 15.87 9.62
CA LEU A 68 8.39 16.64 8.40
C LEU A 68 9.89 16.82 8.13
N THR A 69 10.30 16.69 6.86
CA THR A 69 11.68 16.96 6.44
C THR A 69 11.71 17.51 5.02
N ASP A 70 12.58 18.46 4.78
CA ASP A 70 12.90 18.99 3.45
C ASP A 70 14.09 18.26 2.80
N LYS A 71 14.69 17.29 3.52
CA LYS A 71 15.85 16.52 3.05
C LYS A 71 15.62 15.03 3.19
N LEU A 72 15.90 14.31 2.14
CA LEU A 72 16.04 12.86 2.13
C LEU A 72 17.53 12.53 2.16
N ASP A 73 18.07 12.17 3.34
CA ASP A 73 19.46 11.85 3.54
C ASP A 73 19.60 10.43 4.13
N PRO A 74 20.23 9.50 3.39
CA PRO A 74 20.42 8.13 3.86
C PRO A 74 21.39 8.01 5.05
N ASN A 75 22.23 9.03 5.28
CA ASN A 75 23.27 9.00 6.32
C ASN A 75 22.78 9.61 7.64
N THR A 76 21.68 10.33 7.63
CA THR A 76 21.13 10.99 8.80
C THR A 76 19.70 10.47 9.06
N PRO A 77 19.49 9.58 10.04
CA PRO A 77 18.16 9.13 10.40
C PRO A 77 17.23 10.29 10.75
N LEU A 78 15.99 10.23 10.30
CA LEU A 78 14.99 11.24 10.61
C LEU A 78 14.73 11.28 12.11
N SER A 79 14.87 12.47 12.71
CA SER A 79 14.67 12.69 14.14
C SER A 79 13.20 12.77 14.49
N LEU A 80 12.80 12.13 15.59
CA LEU A 80 11.45 12.23 16.15
C LEU A 80 11.31 13.40 17.15
N THR A 81 12.39 14.14 17.46
CA THR A 81 12.43 15.12 18.56
C THR A 81 11.42 16.25 18.39
N ASN A 82 11.16 16.70 17.17
CA ASN A 82 10.22 17.79 16.88
C ASN A 82 8.98 17.28 16.10
N ALA A 83 8.72 15.99 16.14
CA ALA A 83 7.60 15.38 15.47
C ALA A 83 6.28 15.65 16.21
N THR A 84 5.17 15.69 15.47
CA THR A 84 3.86 15.75 16.08
C THR A 84 3.45 14.37 16.59
N GLU A 85 3.22 14.26 17.88
CA GLU A 85 2.85 13.00 18.54
C GLU A 85 1.36 12.69 18.31
N ILE A 86 1.07 11.44 17.98
CA ILE A 86 -0.27 10.89 17.75
C ILE A 86 -0.45 9.65 18.61
N ASN A 87 -1.52 9.59 19.38
CA ASN A 87 -1.83 8.43 20.21
C ASN A 87 -2.18 7.21 19.33
N GLY A 88 -1.66 6.05 19.69
CA GLY A 88 -1.90 4.80 19.00
C GLY A 88 -1.05 4.64 17.73
N ARG A 89 -1.40 3.64 16.92
CA ARG A 89 -0.76 3.41 15.63
C ARG A 89 -1.44 4.25 14.56
N ALA A 90 -0.73 5.24 14.05
CA ALA A 90 -1.28 6.20 13.10
C ALA A 90 -0.76 5.97 11.69
N LEU A 91 -1.56 6.44 10.73
CA LEU A 91 -1.24 6.50 9.31
C LEU A 91 -1.44 7.92 8.81
N GLY A 92 -0.52 8.37 7.96
CA GLY A 92 -0.64 9.59 7.21
C GLY A 92 -0.97 9.29 5.75
N SER A 93 -1.92 10.03 5.22
CA SER A 93 -2.33 9.94 3.83
C SER A 93 -2.67 11.34 3.29
N GLY A 94 -2.85 11.48 2.00
CA GLY A 94 -3.22 12.77 1.42
C GLY A 94 -2.99 12.85 -0.06
N ILE A 95 -3.25 14.01 -0.60
CA ILE A 95 -2.94 14.36 -1.99
C ILE A 95 -1.52 14.91 -2.01
N PRO A 96 -0.62 14.38 -2.86
CA PRO A 96 0.73 14.91 -3.00
C PRO A 96 0.72 16.41 -3.31
N LYS A 97 1.65 17.13 -2.71
CA LYS A 97 1.86 18.57 -2.91
C LYS A 97 0.65 19.48 -2.56
N SER A 98 -0.29 18.96 -1.77
CA SER A 98 -1.48 19.70 -1.34
C SER A 98 -1.24 20.64 -0.15
N GLY A 99 -0.07 20.58 0.49
CA GLY A 99 0.21 21.31 1.73
C GLY A 99 -0.51 20.76 2.95
N ALA A 100 -1.10 19.54 2.85
CA ALA A 100 -1.84 18.94 3.94
C ALA A 100 -1.53 17.45 4.09
N ILE A 101 -1.65 16.92 5.32
CA ILE A 101 -1.65 15.50 5.63
C ILE A 101 -2.87 15.16 6.46
N PHE A 102 -3.48 14.03 6.17
CA PHE A 102 -4.61 13.46 6.88
C PHE A 102 -4.12 12.29 7.72
N VAL A 103 -4.32 12.37 9.02
CA VAL A 103 -3.82 11.37 9.96
C VAL A 103 -4.99 10.65 10.60
N SER A 104 -5.01 9.34 10.46
CA SER A 104 -5.89 8.42 11.18
C SER A 104 -5.09 7.63 12.21
N SER A 105 -5.77 7.11 13.23
CA SER A 105 -5.12 6.33 14.29
C SER A 105 -6.00 5.17 14.74
N SER A 106 -5.35 4.10 15.21
CA SER A 106 -6.03 2.97 15.84
C SER A 106 -6.76 3.33 17.14
N ALA A 107 -6.56 4.54 17.67
CA ALA A 107 -7.21 5.02 18.88
C ALA A 107 -8.69 5.39 18.69
N GLY A 108 -9.17 5.53 17.44
CA GLY A 108 -10.56 5.89 17.18
C GLY A 108 -10.99 5.87 15.73
N GLY A 109 -12.23 6.24 15.46
CA GLY A 109 -12.83 6.35 14.12
C GLY A 109 -12.75 7.76 13.53
N THR A 110 -11.68 8.51 13.82
CA THR A 110 -11.53 9.91 13.41
C THR A 110 -10.30 10.08 12.53
N VAL A 111 -10.43 10.92 11.51
CA VAL A 111 -9.31 11.41 10.69
C VAL A 111 -9.11 12.88 10.99
N THR A 112 -7.88 13.27 11.29
CA THR A 112 -7.50 14.67 11.53
C THR A 112 -6.72 15.21 10.33
N ARG A 113 -7.12 16.35 9.81
CA ARG A 113 -6.39 17.12 8.80
C ARG A 113 -5.41 18.05 9.49
N TYR A 114 -4.15 18.01 9.06
CA TYR A 114 -3.12 18.98 9.41
C TYR A 114 -2.66 19.72 8.16
N ASN A 115 -2.61 21.02 8.23
CA ASN A 115 -1.97 21.85 7.21
C ASN A 115 -0.51 22.05 7.56
N VAL A 116 0.34 22.10 6.53
CA VAL A 116 1.75 22.43 6.67
C VAL A 116 1.89 23.94 6.66
N THR A 117 2.46 24.50 7.72
CA THR A 117 2.70 25.94 7.84
C THR A 117 3.93 26.38 7.03
N ALA A 118 4.09 27.69 6.86
CA ALA A 118 5.29 28.27 6.22
C ALA A 118 6.59 27.94 6.98
N ARG A 119 6.50 27.56 8.28
CA ARG A 119 7.64 27.19 9.12
C ARG A 119 7.93 25.67 9.09
N ASN A 120 7.32 24.94 8.18
CA ASN A 120 7.40 23.47 8.12
C ASN A 120 6.95 22.78 9.42
N THR A 121 5.88 23.28 10.04
CA THR A 121 5.21 22.65 11.18
C THR A 121 3.80 22.24 10.79
N LEU A 122 3.18 21.38 11.57
CA LEU A 122 1.79 20.94 11.38
C LEU A 122 0.84 21.77 12.25
N GLU A 123 -0.23 22.25 11.64
CA GLU A 123 -1.34 22.91 12.33
C GLU A 123 -2.63 22.13 12.07
N LYS A 124 -3.35 21.77 13.14
CA LYS A 124 -4.64 21.07 13.03
C LYS A 124 -5.66 21.97 12.33
N ALA A 125 -6.21 21.49 11.21
CA ALA A 125 -7.13 22.24 10.37
C ALA A 125 -8.57 21.70 10.39
N GLY A 126 -8.80 20.51 10.93
CA GLY A 126 -10.14 19.94 11.04
C GLY A 126 -10.12 18.44 11.35
N GLU A 127 -11.30 17.90 11.60
CA GLU A 127 -11.51 16.48 11.85
C GLU A 127 -12.81 16.00 11.21
N VAL A 128 -12.80 14.73 10.76
CA VAL A 128 -14.01 14.01 10.38
C VAL A 128 -14.10 12.71 11.16
N SER A 129 -15.28 12.46 11.76
CA SER A 129 -15.55 11.21 12.47
C SER A 129 -16.39 10.29 11.61
N PHE A 130 -15.96 9.04 11.50
CA PHE A 130 -16.69 7.96 10.82
C PHE A 130 -17.55 7.12 11.78
N THR A 131 -17.63 7.49 13.06
CA THR A 131 -18.40 6.75 14.07
C THR A 131 -19.89 6.68 13.73
N GLY A 132 -20.45 7.70 13.09
CA GLY A 132 -21.83 7.68 12.56
C GLY A 132 -22.06 6.68 11.42
N LYS A 133 -21.01 6.05 10.89
CA LYS A 133 -21.03 4.95 9.92
C LYS A 133 -20.53 3.63 10.53
N ALA A 134 -20.67 3.47 11.85
CA ALA A 134 -20.26 2.30 12.62
C ALA A 134 -18.74 2.02 12.61
N VAL A 135 -17.90 2.97 12.20
CA VAL A 135 -16.44 2.85 12.26
C VAL A 135 -15.96 3.30 13.62
N THR A 136 -15.64 2.36 14.49
CA THR A 136 -15.16 2.63 15.86
C THR A 136 -13.65 2.81 15.95
N THR A 137 -12.91 2.26 14.99
CA THR A 137 -11.47 2.41 14.85
C THR A 137 -11.11 2.36 13.38
N ILE A 138 -10.20 3.21 12.97
CA ILE A 138 -9.65 3.17 11.61
C ILE A 138 -8.43 2.26 11.62
N GLY A 139 -8.37 1.33 10.65
CA GLY A 139 -7.24 0.42 10.51
C GLY A 139 -5.94 1.18 10.24
N GLU A 140 -4.83 0.50 10.44
CA GLU A 140 -3.47 1.02 10.22
C GLU A 140 -3.09 1.06 8.74
N TYR A 141 -4.08 0.98 7.86
CA TYR A 141 -3.86 0.74 6.44
C TYR A 141 -4.12 2.01 5.64
N GLN A 142 -3.06 2.58 5.12
CA GLN A 142 -3.13 3.79 4.30
C GLN A 142 -3.92 3.56 3.00
N ASN A 143 -3.87 2.36 2.43
CA ASN A 143 -4.57 2.00 1.20
C ASN A 143 -6.09 2.04 1.32
N GLN A 144 -6.65 2.01 2.52
CA GLN A 144 -8.09 2.18 2.73
C GLN A 144 -8.58 3.59 2.40
N PHE A 145 -7.68 4.57 2.35
CA PHE A 145 -7.99 5.95 1.96
C PHE A 145 -7.58 6.19 0.51
N GLN A 146 -8.52 6.60 -0.33
CA GLN A 146 -8.28 6.95 -1.72
C GLN A 146 -8.78 8.36 -2.00
N PHE A 147 -7.85 9.30 -2.15
CA PHE A 147 -8.17 10.70 -2.48
C PHE A 147 -8.36 10.84 -3.98
N VAL A 148 -9.53 11.33 -4.39
CA VAL A 148 -9.86 11.60 -5.79
C VAL A 148 -9.56 13.05 -6.15
N SER A 149 -9.92 13.97 -5.23
CA SER A 149 -9.66 15.40 -5.35
C SER A 149 -9.56 16.01 -3.95
N ASP A 150 -9.34 17.31 -3.85
CA ASP A 150 -9.36 18.04 -2.57
C ASP A 150 -10.74 18.01 -1.87
N THR A 151 -11.82 17.73 -2.62
CA THR A 151 -13.19 17.67 -2.11
C THR A 151 -13.81 16.28 -2.12
N LYS A 152 -13.11 15.25 -2.61
CA LYS A 152 -13.64 13.88 -2.65
C LYS A 152 -12.57 12.85 -2.29
N ALA A 153 -12.89 12.01 -1.31
CA ALA A 153 -12.10 10.83 -0.98
C ALA A 153 -13.00 9.67 -0.56
N TYR A 154 -12.46 8.46 -0.67
CA TYR A 154 -13.08 7.21 -0.25
C TYR A 154 -12.32 6.60 0.93
N TYR A 155 -13.07 5.99 1.84
CA TYR A 155 -12.54 5.09 2.85
C TYR A 155 -13.19 3.71 2.69
N PHE A 156 -12.40 2.68 2.45
CA PHE A 156 -12.85 1.30 2.27
C PHE A 156 -12.94 0.61 3.63
N ASP A 157 -14.15 0.40 4.11
CA ASP A 157 -14.43 -0.22 5.40
C ASP A 157 -14.80 -1.70 5.24
N GLY A 158 -13.80 -2.56 5.31
CA GLY A 158 -13.99 -4.02 5.18
C GLY A 158 -14.71 -4.67 6.37
N ARG A 159 -14.85 -3.98 7.50
CA ARG A 159 -15.57 -4.52 8.66
C ARG A 159 -17.08 -4.38 8.52
N ASN A 160 -17.52 -3.26 7.96
CA ASN A 160 -18.93 -2.96 7.80
C ASN A 160 -19.41 -3.09 6.35
N SER A 161 -18.56 -3.64 5.46
CA SER A 161 -18.88 -3.88 4.04
C SER A 161 -19.41 -2.64 3.33
N GLN A 162 -18.67 -1.54 3.46
CA GLN A 162 -19.07 -0.25 2.90
C GLN A 162 -17.87 0.55 2.38
N ILE A 163 -18.15 1.50 1.51
CA ILE A 163 -17.22 2.55 1.11
C ILE A 163 -17.80 3.86 1.60
N ILE A 164 -17.07 4.57 2.46
CA ILE A 164 -17.47 5.89 2.96
C ILE A 164 -16.91 6.96 2.05
N ILE A 165 -17.76 7.88 1.61
CA ILE A 165 -17.39 9.03 0.79
C ILE A 165 -17.37 10.26 1.67
N TRP A 166 -16.29 11.03 1.59
CA TRP A 166 -16.10 12.20 2.42
C TRP A 166 -15.36 13.32 1.67
N ASN A 167 -15.53 14.55 2.17
CA ASN A 167 -14.89 15.74 1.64
C ASN A 167 -13.65 16.09 2.49
N PRO A 168 -12.42 15.89 1.98
CA PRO A 168 -11.19 16.20 2.70
C PRO A 168 -11.00 17.69 3.02
N LYS A 169 -11.53 18.58 2.16
CA LYS A 169 -11.41 20.03 2.35
C LYS A 169 -12.24 20.51 3.52
N ASP A 170 -13.50 20.07 3.60
CA ASP A 170 -14.46 20.52 4.60
C ASP A 170 -14.52 19.57 5.80
N MET A 171 -13.81 18.44 5.78
CA MET A 171 -13.79 17.40 6.81
C MET A 171 -15.21 16.93 7.16
N THR A 172 -16.02 16.62 6.13
CA THR A 172 -17.41 16.17 6.27
C THR A 172 -17.66 14.86 5.54
N LEU A 173 -18.56 14.04 6.11
CA LEU A 173 -19.09 12.86 5.41
C LEU A 173 -20.09 13.33 4.36
N THR A 174 -20.01 12.77 3.15
CA THR A 174 -20.95 13.10 2.07
C THR A 174 -21.91 11.97 1.77
N ASN A 175 -21.43 10.72 1.76
CA ASN A 175 -22.24 9.54 1.43
C ASN A 175 -21.59 8.25 1.92
N SER A 176 -22.25 7.11 1.68
CA SER A 176 -21.64 5.78 1.77
C SER A 176 -22.30 4.81 0.79
N ILE A 177 -21.51 3.86 0.28
CA ILE A 177 -21.95 2.80 -0.62
C ILE A 177 -21.92 1.50 0.18
N SER A 178 -23.06 0.82 0.32
CA SER A 178 -23.11 -0.54 0.87
C SER A 178 -22.58 -1.52 -0.15
N LEU A 179 -21.65 -2.41 0.26
CA LEU A 179 -20.99 -3.35 -0.63
C LEU A 179 -20.83 -4.71 0.06
N PRO A 180 -21.94 -5.45 0.27
CA PRO A 180 -21.94 -6.69 1.04
C PRO A 180 -20.99 -7.76 0.49
N ASP A 181 -20.80 -7.81 -0.82
CA ASP A 181 -19.88 -8.76 -1.46
C ASP A 181 -18.39 -8.49 -1.18
N MET A 182 -18.08 -7.39 -0.48
CA MET A 182 -16.72 -7.10 0.02
C MET A 182 -16.28 -8.11 1.08
N THR A 183 -17.21 -8.77 1.77
CA THR A 183 -16.92 -9.74 2.82
C THR A 183 -17.39 -11.15 2.46
N LEU A 184 -16.66 -12.15 2.91
CA LEU A 184 -17.08 -13.55 2.86
C LEU A 184 -17.34 -14.04 4.30
N SER A 185 -18.40 -14.83 4.47
CA SER A 185 -18.74 -15.42 5.76
C SER A 185 -17.57 -16.21 6.34
N GLY A 186 -17.25 -15.97 7.61
CA GLY A 186 -16.15 -16.64 8.30
C GLY A 186 -14.73 -16.19 7.89
N SER A 187 -14.62 -15.16 7.06
CA SER A 187 -13.34 -14.67 6.57
C SER A 187 -13.08 -13.21 6.94
N THR A 188 -11.82 -12.87 7.08
CA THR A 188 -11.36 -11.47 7.18
C THR A 188 -11.00 -10.96 5.79
N THR A 189 -11.55 -9.82 5.42
CA THR A 189 -11.20 -9.09 4.19
C THR A 189 -9.89 -8.34 4.40
N THR A 190 -9.01 -8.41 3.42
CA THR A 190 -7.76 -7.66 3.37
C THR A 190 -7.62 -7.00 2.00
N PHE A 191 -7.28 -5.72 2.01
CA PHE A 191 -7.16 -4.90 0.80
C PHE A 191 -5.77 -4.95 0.19
N ALA A 192 -5.68 -4.48 -1.04
CA ALA A 192 -4.43 -4.34 -1.77
C ALA A 192 -3.40 -3.52 -1.00
N SER A 193 -2.15 -3.87 -1.19
CA SER A 193 -1.03 -3.01 -0.81
C SER A 193 -0.94 -1.77 -1.71
N ASN A 194 -1.31 -1.90 -2.98
CA ASN A 194 -1.26 -0.84 -3.98
C ASN A 194 -2.58 -0.80 -4.75
N PRO A 195 -3.57 0.02 -4.34
CA PRO A 195 -4.73 0.28 -5.16
C PRO A 195 -4.33 0.90 -6.50
N LEU A 196 -5.07 0.57 -7.54
CA LEU A 196 -4.76 0.98 -8.91
C LEU A 196 -5.76 2.01 -9.41
N ARG A 197 -5.35 2.80 -10.39
CA ARG A 197 -6.23 3.75 -11.07
C ARG A 197 -6.15 3.57 -12.57
N VAL A 198 -7.33 3.53 -13.20
CA VAL A 198 -7.46 3.48 -14.66
C VAL A 198 -8.60 4.42 -15.07
N GLY A 199 -8.28 5.54 -15.69
CA GLY A 199 -9.26 6.58 -16.01
C GLY A 199 -9.99 7.07 -14.74
N THR A 200 -11.32 7.06 -14.77
CA THR A 200 -12.16 7.42 -13.62
C THR A 200 -12.28 6.32 -12.55
N LYS A 201 -11.65 5.16 -12.76
CA LYS A 201 -11.84 4.01 -11.86
C LYS A 201 -10.73 3.91 -10.82
N VAL A 202 -11.15 3.74 -9.55
CA VAL A 202 -10.32 3.24 -8.46
C VAL A 202 -10.54 1.74 -8.38
N LEU A 203 -9.45 0.98 -8.48
CA LEU A 203 -9.43 -0.47 -8.42
C LEU A 203 -8.75 -0.90 -7.13
N MET A 204 -9.50 -1.57 -6.25
CA MET A 204 -9.01 -2.06 -4.96
C MET A 204 -9.01 -3.59 -4.97
N PRO A 205 -7.90 -4.24 -5.34
CA PRO A 205 -7.75 -5.68 -5.17
C PRO A 205 -7.92 -6.08 -3.71
N LEU A 206 -8.54 -7.22 -3.48
CA LEU A 206 -8.78 -7.73 -2.14
C LEU A 206 -8.64 -9.25 -2.07
N GLY A 207 -8.34 -9.74 -0.88
CA GLY A 207 -8.26 -11.16 -0.58
C GLY A 207 -8.91 -11.48 0.75
N TRP A 208 -9.27 -12.74 0.93
CA TRP A 208 -9.92 -13.23 2.14
C TRP A 208 -9.11 -14.31 2.82
N ARG A 209 -9.18 -14.35 4.15
CA ARG A 209 -8.56 -15.37 4.98
C ARG A 209 -9.54 -15.86 6.03
N ALA A 210 -9.66 -17.17 6.17
CA ALA A 210 -10.33 -17.81 7.30
C ALA A 210 -9.26 -18.11 8.37
N GLY A 211 -9.15 -17.27 9.38
CA GLY A 211 -8.03 -17.31 10.31
C GLY A 211 -6.70 -17.02 9.60
N ALA A 212 -5.77 -17.98 9.60
CA ALA A 212 -4.51 -17.89 8.87
C ALA A 212 -4.63 -18.38 7.41
N ALA A 213 -5.64 -19.19 7.09
CA ALA A 213 -5.77 -19.84 5.79
C ALA A 213 -6.29 -18.87 4.71
N VAL A 214 -5.60 -18.84 3.59
CA VAL A 214 -5.99 -18.09 2.40
C VAL A 214 -7.20 -18.76 1.73
N THR A 215 -8.24 -17.98 1.47
CA THR A 215 -9.41 -18.45 0.74
C THR A 215 -9.11 -18.49 -0.77
N LYS A 216 -9.51 -19.58 -1.45
CA LYS A 216 -9.38 -19.69 -2.90
C LYS A 216 -10.45 -18.83 -3.58
N LYS A 217 -10.24 -17.53 -3.53
CA LYS A 217 -11.06 -16.51 -4.20
C LYS A 217 -10.23 -15.24 -4.36
N ALA A 218 -10.15 -14.72 -5.55
CA ALA A 218 -9.64 -13.40 -5.88
C ALA A 218 -10.81 -12.40 -5.93
N GLY A 219 -10.55 -11.15 -5.57
CA GLY A 219 -11.54 -10.09 -5.69
C GLY A 219 -10.92 -8.76 -6.07
N ILE A 220 -11.72 -7.92 -6.70
CA ILE A 220 -11.39 -6.53 -6.97
C ILE A 220 -12.65 -5.67 -6.79
N ILE A 221 -12.55 -4.61 -6.00
CA ILE A 221 -13.57 -3.57 -5.95
C ILE A 221 -13.25 -2.57 -7.04
N VAL A 222 -14.24 -2.29 -7.87
CA VAL A 222 -14.17 -1.24 -8.89
C VAL A 222 -15.08 -0.11 -8.44
N VAL A 223 -14.53 1.08 -8.22
CA VAL A 223 -15.28 2.30 -7.93
C VAL A 223 -15.15 3.24 -9.12
N ASP A 224 -16.25 3.63 -9.74
CA ASP A 224 -16.26 4.70 -10.73
C ASP A 224 -16.43 6.03 -10.01
N THR A 225 -15.40 6.86 -10.03
CA THR A 225 -15.36 8.14 -9.31
C THR A 225 -16.23 9.22 -9.96
N ALA A 226 -16.72 9.00 -11.18
CA ALA A 226 -17.57 9.98 -11.87
C ALA A 226 -19.00 9.98 -11.31
N ASN A 227 -19.50 8.81 -10.85
CA ASN A 227 -20.87 8.65 -10.36
C ASN A 227 -20.98 7.95 -9.01
N ASP A 228 -19.84 7.66 -8.36
CA ASP A 228 -19.74 6.96 -7.08
C ASP A 228 -20.42 5.56 -7.08
N SER A 229 -20.43 4.88 -8.23
CA SER A 229 -20.87 3.49 -8.27
C SER A 229 -19.72 2.54 -7.91
N ALA A 230 -20.05 1.42 -7.24
CA ALA A 230 -19.06 0.42 -6.88
C ALA A 230 -19.59 -1.01 -7.10
N VAL A 231 -18.69 -1.92 -7.45
CA VAL A 231 -18.97 -3.34 -7.61
C VAL A 231 -17.78 -4.17 -7.15
N VAL A 232 -18.04 -5.35 -6.58
CA VAL A 232 -17.04 -6.39 -6.34
C VAL A 232 -17.09 -7.40 -7.47
N VAL A 233 -15.95 -7.64 -8.10
CA VAL A 233 -15.81 -8.68 -9.14
C VAL A 233 -14.88 -9.75 -8.58
N THR A 234 -15.28 -11.03 -8.72
CA THR A 234 -14.53 -12.14 -8.12
C THR A 234 -14.11 -13.18 -9.16
N ASP A 235 -13.07 -13.96 -8.81
CA ASP A 235 -12.56 -15.08 -9.61
C ASP A 235 -12.12 -16.22 -8.66
N ASP A 236 -12.56 -17.45 -8.93
CA ASP A 236 -12.32 -18.60 -8.05
C ASP A 236 -11.09 -19.44 -8.46
N ARG A 237 -10.34 -19.01 -9.48
CA ARG A 237 -9.15 -19.73 -9.97
C ARG A 237 -7.95 -19.56 -9.03
N CYS A 238 -7.90 -18.48 -8.25
CA CYS A 238 -6.75 -18.07 -7.46
C CYS A 238 -7.17 -17.59 -6.08
N GLY A 239 -6.21 -17.39 -5.17
CA GLY A 239 -6.48 -16.86 -3.83
C GLY A 239 -5.55 -15.73 -3.44
N TYR A 240 -6.02 -14.84 -2.56
CA TYR A 240 -5.26 -13.75 -1.95
C TYR A 240 -4.56 -12.83 -2.97
N VAL A 241 -5.28 -12.50 -4.04
CA VAL A 241 -4.79 -11.69 -5.16
C VAL A 241 -4.94 -10.22 -4.78
N ARG A 242 -3.93 -9.67 -4.12
CA ARG A 242 -3.95 -8.32 -3.52
C ARG A 242 -3.00 -7.33 -4.17
N ASP A 243 -2.05 -7.81 -4.96
CA ASP A 243 -1.07 -6.96 -5.63
C ASP A 243 -1.30 -6.98 -7.14
N GLY A 244 -0.91 -5.90 -7.80
CA GLY A 244 -1.04 -5.81 -9.24
C GLY A 244 -0.51 -4.53 -9.85
N ILE A 245 -0.51 -4.51 -11.15
CA ILE A 245 -0.08 -3.37 -11.96
C ILE A 245 -1.03 -3.13 -13.12
N VAL A 246 -1.00 -1.93 -13.67
CA VAL A 246 -1.58 -1.63 -14.97
C VAL A 246 -0.52 -1.91 -16.02
N GLY A 247 -0.79 -2.86 -16.91
CA GLY A 247 0.11 -3.21 -18.01
C GLY A 247 0.10 -2.16 -19.12
N THR A 248 1.08 -2.26 -20.02
CA THR A 248 1.21 -1.38 -21.19
C THR A 248 0.05 -1.51 -22.18
N ASP A 249 -0.71 -2.61 -22.10
CA ASP A 249 -1.94 -2.86 -22.86
C ASP A 249 -3.21 -2.24 -22.20
N GLY A 250 -3.06 -1.50 -21.12
CA GLY A 250 -4.15 -0.91 -20.35
C GLY A 250 -4.99 -1.91 -19.55
N LYS A 251 -4.59 -3.18 -19.51
CA LYS A 251 -5.21 -4.20 -18.66
C LYS A 251 -4.53 -4.23 -17.30
N VAL A 252 -5.23 -4.78 -16.33
CA VAL A 252 -4.73 -4.92 -14.97
C VAL A 252 -4.28 -6.36 -14.75
N TYR A 253 -3.05 -6.53 -14.31
CA TYR A 253 -2.50 -7.82 -13.95
C TYR A 253 -2.42 -7.90 -12.44
N LEU A 254 -3.03 -8.95 -11.88
CA LEU A 254 -3.23 -9.12 -10.44
C LEU A 254 -2.58 -10.43 -9.99
N ALA A 255 -1.81 -10.39 -8.92
CA ALA A 255 -1.06 -11.53 -8.42
C ALA A 255 -1.40 -11.87 -6.97
N THR A 256 -1.28 -13.16 -6.62
CA THR A 256 -1.24 -13.60 -5.23
C THR A 256 -0.15 -12.85 -4.49
N GLU A 257 -0.48 -12.26 -3.35
CA GLU A 257 0.47 -11.53 -2.51
C GLU A 257 1.41 -12.52 -1.77
N ALA A 258 2.58 -12.03 -1.34
CA ALA A 258 3.64 -12.86 -0.73
C ALA A 258 3.17 -13.72 0.46
N TYR A 259 2.18 -13.28 1.25
CA TYR A 259 1.61 -14.12 2.30
C TYR A 259 0.96 -15.40 1.75
N GLY A 260 0.20 -15.28 0.65
CA GLY A 260 -0.41 -16.43 -0.02
C GLY A 260 0.64 -17.38 -0.60
N ALA A 261 1.73 -16.84 -1.14
CA ALA A 261 2.86 -17.63 -1.61
C ALA A 261 3.59 -18.32 -0.46
N ALA A 262 3.81 -17.63 0.65
CA ALA A 262 4.40 -18.20 1.86
C ALA A 262 3.54 -19.32 2.45
N GLU A 263 2.21 -19.14 2.51
CA GLU A 263 1.29 -20.18 2.97
C GLU A 263 1.35 -21.42 2.08
N LYS A 264 1.33 -21.24 0.77
CA LYS A 264 1.50 -22.37 -0.16
C LYS A 264 2.84 -23.07 0.04
N ARG A 265 3.93 -22.32 0.27
CA ARG A 265 5.26 -22.88 0.48
C ARG A 265 5.35 -23.70 1.78
N VAL A 266 4.82 -23.19 2.91
CA VAL A 266 4.86 -23.90 4.19
C VAL A 266 3.86 -25.06 4.26
N SER A 267 2.76 -24.99 3.49
CA SER A 267 1.75 -26.08 3.45
C SER A 267 2.16 -27.26 2.57
N GLY A 268 3.24 -27.15 1.80
CA GLY A 268 3.76 -28.20 0.94
C GLY A 268 2.74 -28.67 -0.10
N SER A 269 2.43 -29.96 -0.08
CA SER A 269 1.50 -30.60 -1.02
C SER A 269 0.01 -30.40 -0.70
N ASN A 270 -0.34 -29.62 0.33
CA ASN A 270 -1.74 -29.41 0.69
C ASN A 270 -2.50 -28.72 -0.47
N SER A 271 -3.42 -29.48 -1.08
CA SER A 271 -4.21 -29.04 -2.24
C SER A 271 -5.30 -28.01 -1.88
N SER A 272 -5.66 -27.87 -0.60
CA SER A 272 -6.63 -26.86 -0.14
C SER A 272 -6.06 -25.46 -0.17
N VAL A 273 -4.73 -25.30 -0.12
CA VAL A 273 -4.07 -24.00 -0.23
C VAL A 273 -3.89 -23.66 -1.71
N PRO A 274 -4.47 -22.52 -2.17
CA PRO A 274 -4.44 -22.16 -3.57
C PRO A 274 -3.00 -21.93 -4.06
N THR A 275 -2.72 -22.39 -5.27
CA THR A 275 -1.44 -22.10 -5.94
C THR A 275 -1.34 -20.62 -6.25
N PRO A 276 -0.23 -19.94 -5.93
CA PRO A 276 -0.01 -18.55 -6.29
C PRO A 276 -0.11 -18.32 -7.79
N CYS A 277 -0.89 -17.33 -8.20
CA CYS A 277 -1.22 -17.11 -9.60
C CYS A 277 -1.20 -15.64 -10.01
N LEU A 278 -1.18 -15.44 -11.33
CA LEU A 278 -1.38 -14.17 -12.01
C LEU A 278 -2.68 -14.24 -12.81
N LEU A 279 -3.56 -13.26 -12.59
CA LEU A 279 -4.80 -13.06 -13.33
C LEU A 279 -4.73 -11.76 -14.14
N LYS A 280 -5.54 -11.69 -15.20
CA LYS A 280 -5.73 -10.48 -16.01
C LYS A 280 -7.16 -9.98 -15.84
N PHE A 281 -7.30 -8.68 -15.62
CA PHE A 281 -8.58 -8.01 -15.44
C PHE A 281 -8.72 -6.88 -16.46
N ASP A 282 -9.88 -6.78 -17.08
CA ASP A 282 -10.23 -5.71 -18.01
C ASP A 282 -11.02 -4.60 -17.29
N PRO A 283 -10.43 -3.43 -17.02
CA PRO A 283 -11.14 -2.34 -16.39
C PRO A 283 -12.21 -1.69 -17.27
N ALA A 284 -12.18 -1.90 -18.58
CA ALA A 284 -13.21 -1.38 -19.47
C ALA A 284 -14.56 -2.13 -19.31
N THR A 285 -14.49 -3.44 -19.16
CA THR A 285 -15.67 -4.32 -19.00
C THR A 285 -15.93 -4.72 -17.55
N ASN A 286 -15.01 -4.45 -16.64
CA ASN A 286 -15.01 -4.92 -15.24
C ASN A 286 -15.07 -6.45 -15.14
N THR A 287 -14.26 -7.16 -15.92
CA THR A 287 -14.25 -8.63 -15.95
C THR A 287 -12.84 -9.19 -15.87
N TYR A 288 -12.69 -10.33 -15.20
CA TYR A 288 -11.48 -11.14 -15.35
C TYR A 288 -11.46 -11.81 -16.73
N ASP A 289 -10.29 -11.87 -17.34
CA ASP A 289 -10.06 -12.64 -18.57
C ASP A 289 -10.14 -14.15 -18.24
N PRO A 290 -11.15 -14.89 -18.77
CA PRO A 290 -11.33 -16.30 -18.43
C PRO A 290 -10.24 -17.19 -19.02
N THR A 291 -9.51 -16.72 -20.03
CA THR A 291 -8.46 -17.47 -20.73
C THR A 291 -7.06 -17.21 -20.18
N PHE A 292 -6.87 -16.12 -19.43
CA PHE A 292 -5.58 -15.77 -18.87
C PHE A 292 -5.47 -16.29 -17.44
N PHE A 293 -4.55 -17.19 -17.23
CA PHE A 293 -4.13 -17.72 -15.93
C PHE A 293 -2.67 -18.17 -16.01
N LYS A 294 -1.84 -17.76 -15.07
CA LYS A 294 -0.46 -18.21 -14.96
C LYS A 294 -0.15 -18.56 -13.51
N GLU A 295 0.46 -19.70 -13.26
CA GLU A 295 1.05 -19.99 -11.95
C GLU A 295 2.35 -19.17 -11.80
N LEU A 296 2.48 -18.43 -10.70
CA LEU A 296 3.62 -17.52 -10.51
C LEU A 296 4.97 -18.25 -10.50
N GLY A 297 5.02 -19.45 -9.91
CA GLY A 297 6.23 -20.25 -9.88
C GLY A 297 6.76 -20.59 -11.27
N THR A 298 5.90 -20.78 -12.28
CA THR A 298 6.33 -21.08 -13.65
C THR A 298 7.04 -19.90 -14.32
N LEU A 299 6.79 -18.68 -13.84
CA LEU A 299 7.39 -17.45 -14.35
C LEU A 299 8.77 -17.18 -13.74
N THR A 300 9.14 -17.89 -12.66
CA THR A 300 10.33 -17.63 -11.84
C THR A 300 11.15 -18.89 -11.56
N ASN A 301 11.23 -19.82 -12.52
CA ASN A 301 11.99 -21.07 -12.43
C ASN A 301 11.60 -21.98 -11.26
N GLY A 302 10.33 -22.00 -10.86
CA GLY A 302 9.80 -22.86 -9.79
C GLY A 302 9.92 -22.28 -8.38
N GLY A 303 10.42 -21.06 -8.20
CA GLY A 303 10.54 -20.40 -6.89
C GLY A 303 9.19 -20.11 -6.23
N ALA A 304 9.15 -20.08 -4.89
CA ALA A 304 7.99 -19.58 -4.14
C ALA A 304 7.81 -18.09 -4.43
N THR A 305 6.78 -17.76 -5.22
CA THR A 305 6.62 -16.44 -5.84
C THR A 305 5.29 -15.83 -5.43
N GLY A 306 5.32 -14.57 -5.02
CA GLY A 306 4.14 -13.77 -4.72
C GLY A 306 4.40 -12.29 -4.95
N SER A 307 3.37 -11.50 -4.78
CA SER A 307 3.33 -10.06 -5.02
C SER A 307 3.68 -9.64 -6.45
N LEU A 308 2.99 -8.66 -6.97
CA LEU A 308 3.32 -8.00 -8.23
C LEU A 308 3.27 -6.49 -8.00
N LEU A 309 4.43 -5.88 -7.93
CA LEU A 309 4.60 -4.47 -7.60
C LEU A 309 4.91 -3.67 -8.85
N ALA A 310 4.34 -2.48 -8.95
CA ALA A 310 4.67 -1.57 -10.05
C ALA A 310 6.09 -1.03 -9.89
N GLY A 311 6.85 -1.09 -10.96
CA GLY A 311 8.15 -0.49 -11.07
C GLY A 311 8.13 0.76 -11.96
N PRO A 312 9.29 1.40 -12.16
CA PRO A 312 9.44 2.51 -13.10
C PRO A 312 9.09 2.09 -14.54
N ASN A 313 8.60 3.04 -15.32
CA ASN A 313 8.36 2.88 -16.77
C ASN A 313 7.44 1.70 -17.14
N GLY A 314 6.42 1.41 -16.33
CA GLY A 314 5.45 0.34 -16.59
C GLY A 314 6.00 -1.08 -16.37
N THR A 315 7.17 -1.22 -15.75
CA THR A 315 7.69 -2.54 -15.35
C THR A 315 6.92 -3.07 -14.16
N GLY A 316 6.94 -4.40 -13.99
CA GLY A 316 6.44 -5.08 -12.80
C GLY A 316 7.56 -5.87 -12.12
N TYR A 317 7.44 -6.04 -10.81
CA TYR A 317 8.36 -6.85 -10.03
C TYR A 317 7.61 -7.88 -9.22
N LEU A 318 7.94 -9.16 -9.44
CA LEU A 318 7.55 -10.27 -8.58
C LEU A 318 8.53 -10.38 -7.41
N ARG A 319 8.04 -10.89 -6.29
CA ARG A 319 8.84 -11.21 -5.11
C ARG A 319 9.04 -12.72 -5.07
N VAL A 320 10.28 -13.18 -5.07
CA VAL A 320 10.63 -14.61 -5.05
C VAL A 320 11.47 -14.91 -3.81
N LEU A 321 11.03 -15.89 -3.03
CA LEU A 321 11.73 -16.31 -1.82
C LEU A 321 13.10 -16.92 -2.18
N ASP A 322 14.14 -16.44 -1.55
CA ASP A 322 15.47 -17.04 -1.56
C ASP A 322 15.62 -17.97 -0.35
N GLU A 323 15.42 -19.26 -0.57
CA GLU A 323 15.51 -20.27 0.48
C GLU A 323 16.95 -20.52 0.98
N THR A 324 17.95 -19.94 0.30
CA THR A 324 19.33 -19.95 0.82
C THR A 324 19.53 -18.88 1.90
N ALA A 325 18.76 -17.77 1.82
CA ALA A 325 18.75 -16.72 2.82
C ALA A 325 17.82 -17.03 4.01
N TYR A 326 16.76 -17.81 3.78
CA TYR A 326 15.82 -18.22 4.81
C TYR A 326 15.39 -19.69 4.59
N ALA A 327 15.97 -20.59 5.36
CA ALA A 327 15.63 -22.00 5.30
C ALA A 327 14.23 -22.24 5.90
N VAL A 328 13.30 -22.73 5.07
CA VAL A 328 11.94 -23.06 5.51
C VAL A 328 11.94 -24.35 6.31
N GLN A 329 11.54 -24.26 7.57
CA GLN A 329 11.45 -25.40 8.48
C GLN A 329 10.02 -25.96 8.53
N PRO A 330 9.79 -27.20 9.01
CA PRO A 330 8.45 -27.80 9.10
C PRO A 330 7.46 -26.99 9.96
N ASP A 331 7.95 -26.25 10.95
CA ASP A 331 7.18 -25.39 11.86
C ASP A 331 7.14 -23.92 11.44
N THR A 332 7.73 -23.59 10.30
CA THR A 332 7.72 -22.20 9.78
C THR A 332 6.28 -21.74 9.55
N VAL A 333 5.94 -20.59 10.12
CA VAL A 333 4.63 -19.96 9.96
C VAL A 333 4.63 -19.05 8.72
N ALA A 334 3.58 -19.12 7.91
CA ALA A 334 3.45 -18.32 6.67
C ALA A 334 3.71 -16.83 6.86
N ARG A 335 3.25 -16.26 7.97
CA ARG A 335 3.47 -14.85 8.27
C ARG A 335 4.94 -14.53 8.50
N THR A 336 5.65 -15.36 9.27
CA THR A 336 7.08 -15.19 9.51
C THR A 336 7.85 -15.27 8.20
N LEU A 337 7.50 -16.23 7.35
CA LEU A 337 8.12 -16.41 6.04
C LEU A 337 7.86 -15.19 5.12
N ALA A 338 6.62 -14.70 5.05
CA ALA A 338 6.28 -13.51 4.25
C ALA A 338 6.98 -12.24 4.75
N SER A 339 7.30 -12.17 6.04
CA SER A 339 7.98 -11.03 6.67
C SER A 339 9.50 -11.19 6.74
N ALA A 340 10.06 -12.32 6.30
CA ALA A 340 11.49 -12.54 6.27
C ALA A 340 12.16 -11.63 5.21
N VAL A 341 13.33 -11.08 5.53
CA VAL A 341 14.15 -10.30 4.59
C VAL A 341 14.91 -11.29 3.67
N ALA A 342 14.17 -12.00 2.85
CA ALA A 342 14.68 -13.06 1.99
C ALA A 342 14.01 -13.08 0.62
N TRP A 343 13.17 -12.10 0.31
CA TRP A 343 12.46 -12.06 -0.96
C TRP A 343 13.21 -11.19 -1.96
N LYS A 344 13.66 -11.81 -3.05
CA LYS A 344 14.36 -11.17 -4.17
C LYS A 344 13.39 -10.58 -5.17
N TRP A 345 13.85 -9.64 -5.94
CA TRP A 345 13.10 -8.91 -6.96
C TRP A 345 13.31 -9.55 -8.32
N TRP A 346 12.22 -9.87 -9.00
CA TRP A 346 12.24 -10.41 -10.36
C TRP A 346 11.41 -9.51 -11.27
N LYS A 347 12.06 -8.91 -12.26
CA LYS A 347 11.41 -8.03 -13.24
C LYS A 347 10.59 -8.83 -14.23
N ILE A 348 9.37 -8.38 -14.52
CA ILE A 348 8.46 -9.00 -15.48
C ILE A 348 7.72 -7.94 -16.27
N ASP A 349 7.39 -8.27 -17.54
CA ASP A 349 6.33 -7.64 -18.32
C ASP A 349 5.20 -8.65 -18.48
N PRO A 350 4.13 -8.57 -17.67
CA PRO A 350 3.05 -9.54 -17.73
C PRO A 350 2.22 -9.45 -19.02
N ALA A 351 2.20 -8.30 -19.70
CA ALA A 351 1.53 -8.13 -20.99
C ALA A 351 2.27 -8.87 -22.12
N ALA A 352 3.59 -8.87 -22.08
CA ALA A 352 4.42 -9.60 -23.06
C ALA A 352 4.39 -11.12 -22.85
N GLY A 353 3.92 -11.60 -21.68
CA GLY A 353 3.83 -13.04 -21.38
C GLY A 353 5.18 -13.74 -21.23
N THR A 354 6.27 -13.00 -21.03
CA THR A 354 7.61 -13.52 -20.85
C THR A 354 7.86 -13.97 -19.41
N ASN A 355 8.85 -14.84 -19.19
CA ASN A 355 9.31 -15.19 -17.86
C ASN A 355 9.96 -13.98 -17.17
N ALA A 356 9.88 -13.95 -15.86
CA ALA A 356 10.53 -12.94 -15.05
C ALA A 356 12.05 -13.20 -14.99
N THR A 357 12.81 -12.12 -14.76
CA THR A 357 14.26 -12.16 -14.62
C THR A 357 14.70 -11.59 -13.27
N LEU A 358 15.64 -12.26 -12.61
CA LEU A 358 16.21 -11.79 -11.34
C LEU A 358 16.88 -10.42 -11.52
N VAL A 359 16.64 -9.51 -10.58
CA VAL A 359 17.33 -8.23 -10.43
C VAL A 359 18.20 -8.31 -9.18
N ASP A 360 19.41 -8.81 -9.32
CA ASP A 360 20.34 -9.12 -8.22
C ASP A 360 20.95 -7.86 -7.58
N THR A 361 20.87 -6.72 -8.28
CA THR A 361 21.30 -5.41 -7.77
C THR A 361 20.32 -4.78 -6.76
N LEU A 362 19.07 -5.29 -6.70
CA LEU A 362 18.10 -4.89 -5.68
C LEU A 362 18.33 -5.71 -4.40
N PRO A 363 18.37 -5.08 -3.22
CA PRO A 363 18.51 -5.81 -1.97
C PRO A 363 17.29 -6.70 -1.73
N ALA A 364 17.49 -7.89 -1.17
CA ALA A 364 16.39 -8.67 -0.65
C ALA A 364 15.65 -7.88 0.42
N SER A 365 14.31 -7.99 0.47
CA SER A 365 13.50 -7.37 1.48
C SER A 365 12.37 -8.30 1.93
N THR A 366 11.37 -7.80 2.66
CA THR A 366 10.19 -8.58 3.01
C THR A 366 9.38 -8.92 1.75
N GLY A 367 8.59 -9.99 1.80
CA GLY A 367 7.74 -10.40 0.66
C GLY A 367 6.71 -9.33 0.30
N SER A 368 6.10 -8.69 1.32
CA SER A 368 5.23 -7.54 1.15
C SER A 368 6.05 -6.26 1.17
N SER A 369 5.80 -5.35 0.24
CA SER A 369 6.47 -4.05 0.16
C SER A 369 5.46 -2.95 -0.12
N PHE A 370 5.75 -1.77 0.40
CA PHE A 370 4.96 -0.55 0.23
C PHE A 370 5.64 0.32 -0.78
N LEU A 371 4.87 0.82 -1.74
CA LEU A 371 5.36 1.74 -2.76
C LEU A 371 4.78 3.13 -2.52
N TYR A 372 5.62 4.12 -2.74
CA TYR A 372 5.26 5.53 -2.66
C TYR A 372 5.77 6.26 -3.88
N GLN A 373 5.10 7.33 -4.26
CA GLN A 373 5.55 8.22 -5.31
C GLN A 373 5.92 9.58 -4.71
N ALA A 374 7.12 10.06 -4.99
CA ALA A 374 7.61 11.35 -4.55
C ALA A 374 8.64 11.91 -5.55
N ASP A 375 8.46 13.15 -5.99
CA ASP A 375 9.31 13.82 -6.98
C ASP A 375 9.54 13.00 -8.26
N GLY A 376 8.51 12.30 -8.74
CA GLY A 376 8.60 11.45 -9.91
C GLY A 376 9.38 10.14 -9.68
N ARG A 377 9.76 9.86 -8.43
CA ARG A 377 10.46 8.63 -8.04
C ARG A 377 9.51 7.64 -7.40
N THR A 378 9.71 6.36 -7.68
CA THR A 378 9.10 5.27 -6.92
C THR A 378 10.00 4.93 -5.74
N VAL A 379 9.44 4.92 -4.53
CA VAL A 379 10.14 4.59 -3.30
C VAL A 379 9.45 3.41 -2.64
N PHE A 380 10.21 2.45 -2.11
CA PHE A 380 9.66 1.35 -1.33
C PHE A 380 10.18 1.36 0.12
N SER A 381 9.35 0.89 1.04
CA SER A 381 9.76 0.69 2.43
C SER A 381 10.34 -0.70 2.65
N GLU A 382 11.38 -0.75 3.47
CA GLU A 382 12.02 -1.96 3.95
C GLU A 382 12.06 -1.91 5.48
N PHE A 383 11.59 -2.97 6.13
CA PHE A 383 11.57 -3.05 7.58
C PHE A 383 12.74 -3.89 8.07
N THR A 384 13.58 -3.31 8.93
CA THR A 384 14.77 -3.96 9.48
C THR A 384 14.73 -3.97 11.00
N ASN A 385 15.67 -4.66 11.65
CA ASN A 385 15.74 -4.75 13.10
C ASN A 385 14.41 -5.18 13.74
N GLU A 386 13.80 -6.24 13.24
CA GLU A 386 12.51 -6.75 13.73
C GLU A 386 11.38 -5.69 13.69
N GLY A 387 11.41 -4.81 12.70
CA GLY A 387 10.45 -3.73 12.53
C GLY A 387 10.71 -2.50 13.43
N LYS A 388 11.89 -2.39 14.05
CA LYS A 388 12.28 -1.22 14.83
C LYS A 388 12.88 -0.09 13.99
N THR A 389 13.13 -0.35 12.70
CA THR A 389 13.68 0.61 11.75
C THR A 389 12.97 0.47 10.41
N THR A 390 12.62 1.60 9.81
CA THR A 390 12.13 1.66 8.43
C THR A 390 13.15 2.38 7.56
N ASN A 391 13.56 1.71 6.51
CA ASN A 391 14.36 2.26 5.42
C ASN A 391 13.45 2.56 4.25
N TYR A 392 13.68 3.68 3.58
CA TYR A 392 13.06 4.02 2.30
C TYR A 392 14.12 3.96 1.21
N ARG A 393 13.80 3.20 0.16
CA ARG A 393 14.70 2.99 -0.97
C ARG A 393 14.04 3.41 -2.26
N GLU A 394 14.77 4.11 -3.10
CA GLU A 394 14.35 4.44 -4.45
C GLU A 394 14.39 3.16 -5.31
N LEU A 395 13.27 2.83 -5.93
CA LEU A 395 13.18 1.70 -6.85
C LEU A 395 13.45 2.20 -8.27
N THR A 396 14.58 1.81 -8.82
CA THR A 396 14.90 2.00 -10.25
C THR A 396 14.95 0.64 -10.94
N ASP A 397 15.14 0.63 -12.25
CA ASP A 397 15.24 -0.63 -13.00
C ASP A 397 16.39 -1.54 -12.53
N LEU A 398 17.39 -1.00 -11.85
CA LEU A 398 18.61 -1.72 -11.50
C LEU A 398 19.09 -1.51 -10.07
N SER A 399 18.44 -0.67 -9.25
CA SER A 399 18.93 -0.41 -7.89
C SER A 399 17.84 -0.01 -6.91
N GLY A 400 18.10 -0.30 -5.63
CA GLY A 400 17.30 0.14 -4.46
C GLY A 400 18.12 1.07 -3.58
N LYS A 401 18.48 2.27 -4.08
CA LYS A 401 19.28 3.24 -3.33
C LYS A 401 18.54 3.70 -2.07
N LEU A 402 19.17 3.62 -0.91
CA LEU A 402 18.62 4.18 0.33
C LEU A 402 18.48 5.70 0.20
N VAL A 403 17.30 6.23 0.57
CA VAL A 403 17.00 7.67 0.50
C VAL A 403 16.67 8.27 1.84
N ALA A 404 16.09 7.49 2.77
CA ALA A 404 15.81 7.93 4.14
C ALA A 404 15.71 6.72 5.07
N THR A 405 15.90 6.96 6.38
CA THR A 405 15.68 5.96 7.42
C THR A 405 15.16 6.63 8.69
N HIS A 406 14.39 5.91 9.48
CA HIS A 406 13.98 6.35 10.82
C HIS A 406 13.68 5.18 11.75
N GLN A 407 13.59 5.47 13.05
CA GLN A 407 13.18 4.53 14.07
C GLN A 407 11.68 4.22 13.96
N GLY A 408 11.29 2.98 14.21
CA GLY A 408 9.91 2.49 14.20
C GLY A 408 9.43 2.02 12.84
N LEU A 409 8.20 1.50 12.81
CA LEU A 409 7.51 1.12 11.59
C LEU A 409 6.88 2.33 10.92
N SER A 410 6.94 2.40 9.60
CA SER A 410 6.20 3.42 8.87
C SER A 410 5.54 2.84 7.63
N PHE A 411 4.29 3.22 7.51
CA PHE A 411 3.44 2.92 6.37
C PHE A 411 2.99 4.21 5.66
N SER A 412 3.76 5.29 5.84
CA SER A 412 3.40 6.60 5.33
C SER A 412 4.65 7.32 4.84
N PHE A 413 4.64 7.69 3.59
CA PHE A 413 5.59 8.59 2.97
C PHE A 413 4.81 9.46 1.99
N LEU A 414 4.69 10.74 2.26
CA LEU A 414 3.91 11.66 1.45
C LEU A 414 4.75 12.92 1.16
N GLN A 415 4.88 13.28 -0.12
CA GLN A 415 5.37 14.60 -0.48
C GLN A 415 4.23 15.61 -0.26
N VAL A 416 4.36 16.46 0.74
CA VAL A 416 3.32 17.42 1.11
C VAL A 416 3.50 18.79 0.41
N ARG A 417 4.72 19.06 -0.12
CA ARG A 417 5.05 20.27 -0.89
C ARG A 417 6.12 20.00 -1.92
#